data_147584dc6924d5db0e50ccc9debad512
#
_entry.id   147584dc6924d5db0e50ccc9debad512
#
_cell.length_a   1.000
_cell.length_b   1.000
_cell.length_c   1.000
_cell.angle_alpha   90.00
_cell.angle_beta   90.00
_cell.angle_gamma   90.00
#
_symmetry.space_group_name_H-M   'P 1'
#
loop_
_entity.id
_entity.type
_entity.pdbx_description
1 polymer ?
#
loop_
_entity_poly.entity_id
_entity_poly.type
_entity_poly.pdbx_seq_one_letter_code
_entity_poly.pdbx_strand_id
1 'polypeptide(L)'
;WTWVLQTLGCQVTSVDKAPLDEKISRLPRIDFLKRNAFGLKPSEVSQPDWIFSDIICFPKKLYELVVLWKQAHPQAKFVCTLKFQGQTDFEAIEMFQKIPDSRVLHLYNNKHEVTWINIPSPAAK
;
A
#
# COMPACT_ATOMS: atom_id res chain seq x y z
N TRP A 1 -2.26 -3.98 -9.31
CA TRP A 1 -3.06 -2.81 -8.90
C TRP A 1 -3.09 -1.70 -9.96
N THR A 2 -1.96 -1.41 -10.61
CA THR A 2 -1.83 -0.29 -11.55
C THR A 2 -2.91 -0.28 -12.63
N TRP A 3 -3.09 -1.39 -13.33
CA TRP A 3 -4.08 -1.49 -14.40
C TRP A 3 -5.51 -1.32 -13.87
N VAL A 4 -5.82 -1.95 -12.75
CA VAL A 4 -7.18 -1.86 -12.15
C VAL A 4 -7.51 -0.44 -11.76
N LEU A 5 -6.59 0.24 -11.06
CA LEU A 5 -6.79 1.61 -10.62
C LEU A 5 -6.91 2.58 -11.80
N GLN A 6 -6.09 2.41 -12.82
CA GLN A 6 -6.15 3.21 -14.05
C GLN A 6 -7.51 3.02 -14.76
N THR A 7 -7.98 1.77 -14.85
CA THR A 7 -9.27 1.45 -15.45
C THR A 7 -10.43 2.12 -14.70
N LEU A 8 -10.31 2.30 -13.39
CA LEU A 8 -11.29 3.00 -12.56
C LEU A 8 -11.20 4.53 -12.68
N GLY A 9 -10.29 5.06 -13.48
CA GLY A 9 -10.14 6.50 -13.72
C GLY A 9 -9.17 7.20 -12.78
N CYS A 10 -8.39 6.46 -12.00
CA CYS A 10 -7.42 7.05 -11.07
C CYS A 10 -6.19 7.58 -11.80
N GLN A 11 -5.60 8.66 -11.27
CA GLN A 11 -4.23 9.05 -11.54
C GLN A 11 -3.32 8.15 -10.69
N VAL A 12 -2.48 7.34 -11.31
CA VAL A 12 -1.69 6.32 -10.62
C VAL A 12 -0.21 6.64 -10.67
N THR A 13 0.44 6.66 -9.51
CA THR A 13 1.90 6.60 -9.41
C THR A 13 2.26 5.18 -9.02
N SER A 14 2.91 4.46 -9.92
CA SER A 14 3.30 3.06 -9.72
C SER A 14 4.79 2.99 -9.41
N VAL A 15 5.16 2.27 -8.35
CA VAL A 15 6.54 2.16 -7.87
C VAL A 15 6.94 0.70 -7.81
N ASP A 16 7.99 0.33 -8.55
CA ASP A 16 8.54 -1.03 -8.54
C ASP A 16 10.01 -0.99 -8.93
N LYS A 17 10.79 -1.95 -8.44
CA LYS A 17 12.16 -2.17 -8.89
C LYS A 17 12.21 -2.78 -10.28
N ALA A 18 11.24 -3.63 -10.61
CA ALA A 18 11.09 -4.26 -11.92
C ALA A 18 10.37 -3.32 -12.88
N PRO A 19 10.64 -3.40 -14.20
CA PRO A 19 9.91 -2.60 -15.16
C PRO A 19 8.43 -2.99 -15.20
N LEU A 20 7.56 -1.99 -15.35
CA LEU A 20 6.14 -2.20 -15.56
C LEU A 20 5.91 -2.77 -16.97
N ASP A 21 4.86 -3.59 -17.13
CA ASP A 21 4.45 -4.07 -18.45
C ASP A 21 4.32 -2.90 -19.42
N GLU A 22 4.90 -3.03 -20.63
CA GLU A 22 4.97 -1.94 -21.60
C GLU A 22 3.59 -1.45 -22.02
N LYS A 23 2.62 -2.35 -22.16
CA LYS A 23 1.25 -1.99 -22.52
C LYS A 23 0.58 -1.18 -21.42
N ILE A 24 0.85 -1.53 -20.15
CA ILE A 24 0.30 -0.83 -18.99
C ILE A 24 0.98 0.54 -18.83
N SER A 25 2.30 0.60 -18.97
CA SER A 25 3.04 1.86 -18.81
C SER A 25 2.66 2.93 -19.83
N ARG A 26 2.12 2.55 -20.98
CA ARG A 26 1.66 3.47 -22.03
C ARG A 26 0.24 3.99 -21.82
N LEU A 27 -0.51 3.45 -20.86
CA LEU A 27 -1.86 3.91 -20.58
C LEU A 27 -1.84 5.34 -19.99
N PRO A 28 -2.88 6.15 -20.24
CA PRO A 28 -2.95 7.49 -19.67
C PRO A 28 -3.08 7.43 -18.15
N ARG A 29 -2.71 8.50 -17.47
CA ARG A 29 -2.81 8.67 -16.02
C ARG A 29 -1.91 7.71 -15.22
N ILE A 30 -0.84 7.19 -15.82
CA ILE A 30 0.15 6.34 -15.12
C ILE A 30 1.51 7.02 -15.15
N ASP A 31 2.06 7.29 -13.96
CA ASP A 31 3.44 7.68 -13.75
C ASP A 31 4.18 6.51 -13.12
N PHE A 32 5.18 5.98 -13.80
CA PHE A 32 5.95 4.85 -13.30
C PHE A 32 7.31 5.29 -12.78
N LEU A 33 7.60 4.92 -11.53
CA LEU A 33 8.89 5.14 -10.88
C LEU A 33 9.59 3.80 -10.67
N LYS A 34 10.67 3.57 -11.43
CA LYS A 34 11.50 2.36 -11.27
C LYS A 34 12.42 2.56 -10.07
N ARG A 35 11.91 2.31 -8.89
CA ARG A 35 12.61 2.53 -7.63
C ARG A 35 12.22 1.49 -6.58
N ASN A 36 13.07 1.31 -5.58
CA ASN A 36 12.72 0.57 -4.38
C ASN A 36 11.77 1.42 -3.52
N ALA A 37 10.60 0.87 -3.22
CA ALA A 37 9.59 1.58 -2.42
C ALA A 37 10.11 1.99 -1.04
N PHE A 38 11.03 1.23 -0.45
CA PHE A 38 11.63 1.58 0.84
C PHE A 38 12.60 2.76 0.75
N GLY A 39 13.09 3.07 -0.44
CA GLY A 39 13.94 4.24 -0.68
C GLY A 39 13.20 5.48 -1.16
N LEU A 40 11.90 5.37 -1.42
CA LEU A 40 11.06 6.49 -1.85
C LEU A 40 10.57 7.26 -0.63
N LYS A 41 10.81 8.58 -0.62
CA LYS A 41 10.34 9.44 0.46
C LYS A 41 8.90 9.90 0.16
N PRO A 42 8.03 9.98 1.19
CA PRO A 42 6.67 10.50 0.99
C PRO A 42 6.61 11.90 0.36
N SER A 43 7.63 12.74 0.59
CA SER A 43 7.72 14.08 0.01
C SER A 43 8.00 14.10 -1.49
N GLU A 44 8.42 12.99 -2.08
CA GLU A 44 8.75 12.89 -3.51
C GLU A 44 7.52 12.68 -4.40
N VAL A 45 6.36 12.49 -3.81
CA VAL A 45 5.08 12.32 -4.53
C VAL A 45 4.07 13.36 -4.10
N SER A 46 3.12 13.68 -4.97
CA SER A 46 1.98 14.51 -4.58
C SER A 46 1.14 13.78 -3.53
N GLN A 47 0.37 14.53 -2.74
CA GLN A 47 -0.45 13.95 -1.69
C GLN A 47 -1.41 12.89 -2.25
N PRO A 48 -1.27 11.62 -1.87
CA PRO A 48 -2.13 10.56 -2.37
C PRO A 48 -3.45 10.52 -1.61
N ASP A 49 -4.52 10.14 -2.30
CA ASP A 49 -5.80 9.80 -1.67
C ASP A 49 -5.77 8.36 -1.15
N TRP A 50 -5.15 7.47 -1.92
CA TRP A 50 -5.03 6.05 -1.61
C TRP A 50 -3.59 5.57 -1.78
N ILE A 51 -3.18 4.66 -0.93
CA ILE A 51 -1.89 3.97 -1.04
C ILE A 51 -2.16 2.46 -1.00
N PHE A 52 -1.71 1.77 -2.06
CA PHE A 52 -1.81 0.33 -2.19
C PHE A 52 -0.44 -0.31 -2.13
N SER A 53 -0.31 -1.42 -1.43
CA SER A 53 0.95 -2.15 -1.36
C SER A 53 0.74 -3.65 -1.47
N ASP A 54 1.54 -4.26 -2.33
CA ASP A 54 1.63 -5.71 -2.51
C ASP A 54 3.11 -6.15 -2.45
N ILE A 55 3.90 -5.45 -1.65
CA ILE A 55 5.34 -5.67 -1.55
C ILE A 55 5.62 -7.00 -0.85
N ILE A 56 6.56 -7.77 -1.40
CA ILE A 56 7.06 -8.99 -0.75
C ILE A 56 8.11 -8.57 0.28
N CYS A 57 7.71 -8.56 1.54
CA CYS A 57 8.60 -8.28 2.67
C CYS A 57 7.98 -8.82 3.96
N PHE A 58 8.77 -8.86 5.03
CA PHE A 58 8.22 -9.21 6.34
C PHE A 58 7.20 -8.16 6.79
N PRO A 59 6.07 -8.58 7.40
CA PRO A 59 5.02 -7.64 7.81
C PRO A 59 5.49 -6.50 8.73
N LYS A 60 6.45 -6.75 9.62
CA LYS A 60 7.01 -5.71 10.49
C LYS A 60 7.77 -4.64 9.71
N LYS A 61 8.43 -5.02 8.62
CA LYS A 61 9.09 -4.05 7.74
C LYS A 61 8.07 -3.20 6.98
N LEU A 62 6.97 -3.80 6.54
CA LEU A 62 5.86 -3.07 5.94
C LEU A 62 5.23 -2.10 6.94
N TYR A 63 5.10 -2.51 8.20
CA TYR A 63 4.57 -1.66 9.26
C TYR A 63 5.39 -0.36 9.41
N GLU A 64 6.72 -0.45 9.40
CA GLU A 64 7.59 0.72 9.46
C GLU A 64 7.36 1.67 8.27
N LEU A 65 7.22 1.11 7.08
CA LEU A 65 6.93 1.88 5.87
C LEU A 65 5.58 2.58 5.97
N VAL A 66 4.54 1.86 6.41
CA VAL A 66 3.19 2.40 6.57
C VAL A 66 3.16 3.54 7.59
N VAL A 67 3.85 3.39 8.72
CA VAL A 67 3.92 4.44 9.75
C VAL A 67 4.54 5.70 9.16
N LEU A 68 5.64 5.58 8.42
CA LEU A 68 6.30 6.71 7.77
C LEU A 68 5.35 7.45 6.81
N TRP A 69 4.67 6.71 5.94
CA TRP A 69 3.75 7.30 4.96
C TRP A 69 2.50 7.88 5.61
N LYS A 70 2.01 7.24 6.66
CA LYS A 70 0.83 7.73 7.38
C LYS A 70 1.12 9.02 8.15
N GLN A 71 2.33 9.18 8.69
CA GLN A 71 2.75 10.42 9.33
C GLN A 71 2.80 11.58 8.33
N ALA A 72 3.29 11.31 7.12
CA ALA A 72 3.38 12.33 6.07
C ALA A 72 2.01 12.64 5.43
N HIS A 73 1.14 11.64 5.32
CA HIS A 73 -0.16 11.74 4.66
C HIS A 73 -1.26 11.14 5.56
N PRO A 74 -1.63 11.82 6.67
CA PRO A 74 -2.52 11.24 7.68
C PRO A 74 -3.95 10.97 7.19
N GLN A 75 -4.39 11.62 6.11
CA GLN A 75 -5.71 11.39 5.55
C GLN A 75 -5.73 10.38 4.40
N ALA A 76 -4.58 9.89 3.97
CA ALA A 76 -4.51 8.85 2.94
C ALA A 76 -5.14 7.56 3.44
N LYS A 77 -5.83 6.86 2.54
CA LYS A 77 -6.39 5.54 2.79
C LYS A 77 -5.40 4.49 2.33
N PHE A 78 -5.32 3.38 3.06
CA PHE A 78 -4.36 2.31 2.77
C PHE A 78 -5.06 0.99 2.51
N VAL A 79 -4.55 0.25 1.53
CA VAL A 79 -4.87 -1.16 1.31
C VAL A 79 -3.55 -1.89 1.10
N CYS A 80 -3.16 -2.70 2.04
CA CYS A 80 -1.86 -3.38 2.02
C CYS A 80 -2.02 -4.88 2.26
N THR A 81 -1.31 -5.67 1.47
CA THR A 81 -1.22 -7.10 1.69
C THR A 81 -0.05 -7.41 2.63
N LEU A 82 -0.36 -8.08 3.75
CA LEU A 82 0.64 -8.57 4.69
C LEU A 82 1.00 -10.00 4.29
N LYS A 83 2.19 -10.17 3.73
CA LYS A 83 2.69 -11.47 3.24
C LYS A 83 3.57 -12.12 4.30
N PHE A 84 3.14 -13.27 4.78
CA PHE A 84 3.90 -14.02 5.78
C PHE A 84 5.00 -14.85 5.12
N GLN A 85 6.22 -14.68 5.63
CA GLN A 85 7.39 -15.42 5.18
C GLN A 85 7.59 -16.61 6.13
N GLY A 86 6.94 -17.74 5.83
CA GLY A 86 6.93 -18.91 6.72
C GLY A 86 5.69 -18.96 7.60
N GLN A 87 5.83 -18.81 8.92
CA GLN A 87 4.69 -18.85 9.84
C GLN A 87 3.91 -17.53 9.86
N THR A 88 2.64 -17.60 10.23
CA THR A 88 1.81 -16.40 10.42
C THR A 88 2.36 -15.56 11.56
N ASP A 89 2.61 -14.29 11.28
CA ASP A 89 3.11 -13.31 12.25
C ASP A 89 1.92 -12.61 12.95
N PHE A 90 1.40 -13.23 14.00
CA PHE A 90 0.27 -12.70 14.75
C PHE A 90 0.60 -11.37 15.46
N GLU A 91 1.84 -11.21 15.89
CA GLU A 91 2.29 -9.96 16.51
C GLU A 91 2.22 -8.79 15.52
N ALA A 92 2.66 -9.00 14.27
CA ALA A 92 2.55 -7.99 13.23
C ALA A 92 1.08 -7.66 12.91
N ILE A 93 0.22 -8.66 12.83
CA ILE A 93 -1.22 -8.44 12.63
C ILE A 93 -1.77 -7.54 13.75
N GLU A 94 -1.43 -7.82 15.00
CA GLU A 94 -1.86 -7.02 16.14
C GLU A 94 -1.36 -5.57 16.05
N MET A 95 -0.10 -5.38 15.62
CA MET A 95 0.46 -4.04 15.43
C MET A 95 -0.35 -3.24 14.40
N PHE A 96 -0.71 -3.84 13.28
CA PHE A 96 -1.54 -3.19 12.27
C PHE A 96 -2.96 -2.90 12.77
N GLN A 97 -3.54 -3.84 13.52
CA GLN A 97 -4.89 -3.66 14.09
C GLN A 97 -4.97 -2.51 15.09
N LYS A 98 -3.87 -2.20 15.78
CA LYS A 98 -3.80 -1.09 16.75
C LYS A 98 -3.73 0.28 16.10
N ILE A 99 -3.42 0.38 14.81
CA ILE A 99 -3.51 1.65 14.10
C ILE A 99 -4.99 2.07 14.05
N PRO A 100 -5.38 3.28 14.48
CA PRO A 100 -6.77 3.70 14.46
C PRO A 100 -7.42 3.53 13.08
N ASP A 101 -8.70 3.17 13.06
CA ASP A 101 -9.49 2.96 11.84
C ASP A 101 -9.00 1.80 10.96
N SER A 102 -8.36 0.81 11.56
CA SER A 102 -7.79 -0.35 10.86
C SER A 102 -8.69 -1.57 10.91
N ARG A 103 -8.66 -2.33 9.80
CA ARG A 103 -9.28 -3.66 9.70
C ARG A 103 -8.29 -4.60 9.04
N VAL A 104 -8.19 -5.82 9.54
CA VAL A 104 -7.40 -6.89 8.94
C VAL A 104 -8.37 -7.99 8.51
N LEU A 105 -8.36 -8.33 7.23
CA LEU A 105 -9.28 -9.26 6.61
C LEU A 105 -8.52 -10.34 5.85
N HIS A 106 -9.03 -11.57 5.89
CA HIS A 106 -8.59 -12.63 4.99
C HIS A 106 -9.56 -12.68 3.82
N LEU A 107 -9.15 -12.14 2.66
CA LEU A 107 -9.97 -12.08 1.48
C LEU A 107 -9.94 -13.41 0.71
N TYR A 108 -10.92 -13.63 -0.15
CA TYR A 108 -11.06 -14.87 -0.92
C TYR A 108 -9.78 -15.29 -1.66
N ASN A 109 -9.07 -14.32 -2.25
CA ASN A 109 -7.84 -14.58 -3.01
C ASN A 109 -6.57 -14.58 -2.15
N ASN A 110 -6.67 -14.29 -0.86
CA ASN A 110 -5.53 -14.38 0.04
C ASN A 110 -5.17 -15.85 0.27
N LYS A 111 -3.90 -16.19 0.11
CA LYS A 111 -3.36 -17.52 0.45
C LYS A 111 -2.78 -17.46 1.86
N HIS A 112 -1.46 -17.50 2.01
CA HIS A 112 -0.79 -17.29 3.30
C HIS A 112 -0.49 -15.80 3.51
N GLU A 113 -1.55 -15.00 3.47
CA GLU A 113 -1.47 -13.55 3.61
C GLU A 113 -2.82 -13.00 4.10
N VAL A 114 -2.82 -11.78 4.61
CA VAL A 114 -4.04 -11.06 4.97
C VAL A 114 -3.99 -9.66 4.38
N THR A 115 -5.12 -8.99 4.31
CA THR A 115 -5.22 -7.62 3.80
C THR A 115 -5.54 -6.66 4.94
N TRP A 116 -4.70 -5.64 5.11
CA TRP A 116 -4.94 -4.54 6.01
C TRP A 116 -5.55 -3.37 5.27
N ILE A 117 -6.65 -2.84 5.81
CA ILE A 117 -7.36 -1.68 5.27
C ILE A 117 -7.42 -0.61 6.34
N ASN A 118 -7.04 0.61 5.97
CA ASN A 118 -7.11 1.76 6.85
C ASN A 118 -7.81 2.91 6.13
N ILE A 119 -8.97 3.28 6.64
CA ILE A 119 -9.74 4.41 6.12
C ILE A 119 -9.93 5.38 7.28
N PRO A 120 -9.10 6.42 7.38
CA PRO A 120 -9.18 7.38 8.48
C PRO A 120 -10.56 8.04 8.56
N SER A 121 -11.04 8.26 9.77
CA SER A 121 -12.23 9.06 9.98
C SER A 121 -12.00 10.49 9.49
N PRO A 122 -13.04 11.17 8.97
CA PRO A 122 -12.89 12.58 8.58
C PRO A 122 -12.36 13.41 9.72
N ALA A 123 -11.48 14.37 9.42
CA ALA A 123 -10.97 15.29 10.42
C ALA A 123 -12.13 16.04 11.08
N ALA A 124 -12.09 16.20 12.40
CA ALA A 124 -13.06 16.99 13.12
C ALA A 124 -12.99 18.45 12.62
N LYS A 125 -14.15 19.00 12.30
CA LYS A 125 -14.26 20.40 11.88
C LYS A 125 -14.32 21.31 13.10
#